data_4d90093f1091d7c23a070cb606c4e220
#
_entry.id   4d90093f1091d7c23a070cb606c4e220
#
_cell.length_a   1.000
_cell.length_b   1.000
_cell.length_c   1.000
_cell.angle_alpha   90.00
_cell.angle_beta   90.00
_cell.angle_gamma   90.00
#
_symmetry.space_group_name_H-M   'P 1'
#
loop_
_entity.id
_entity.type
_entity.pdbx_description
1 polymer ?
#
loop_
_entity_poly.entity_id
_entity_poly.type
_entity_poly.pdbx_seq_one_letter_code
_entity_poly.pdbx_strand_id
1 'polypeptide(L)'
;DLSAEFKALANYRPTHKVRFVTAASLFDGHDAAINIMRRILQGMGAEVIHLGHNRSVDEVVTAALQEDVQGIAISSYQGGHVEYFKYMVDLLKSRGGAHIQVFGGGGGVIVPPEIRELQDYGVSRIYSPEDGQRMGLAGMIGEMVMRCDQDITSYAPTELAAIQGHGEMAWRSLAQLITALENERADDKLMTAVKKSAAARKV
;
A
#
# COMPACT_ATOMS: atom_id res chain seq x y z
N ASP A 1 -4.66 30.39 2.24
CA ASP A 1 -3.56 30.10 1.32
C ASP A 1 -2.71 28.97 1.88
N LEU A 2 -2.51 27.94 1.07
CA LEU A 2 -1.66 26.80 1.44
C LEU A 2 -0.20 27.26 1.47
N SER A 3 0.55 26.79 2.46
CA SER A 3 2.00 27.06 2.53
C SER A 3 2.72 26.52 1.30
N ALA A 4 3.91 27.04 1.01
CA ALA A 4 4.74 26.58 -0.11
C ALA A 4 5.06 25.07 0.00
N GLU A 5 5.24 24.57 1.23
CA GLU A 5 5.47 23.16 1.52
C GLU A 5 4.30 22.28 1.05
N PHE A 6 3.07 22.65 1.41
CA PHE A 6 1.90 21.88 1.03
C PHE A 6 1.59 21.98 -0.47
N LYS A 7 1.88 23.11 -1.10
CA LYS A 7 1.82 23.26 -2.57
C LYS A 7 2.82 22.34 -3.27
N ALA A 8 4.02 22.21 -2.72
CA ALA A 8 5.03 21.28 -3.24
C ALA A 8 4.57 19.82 -3.12
N LEU A 9 3.96 19.44 -1.99
CA LEU A 9 3.38 18.11 -1.82
C LEU A 9 2.24 17.84 -2.82
N ALA A 10 1.36 18.81 -3.04
CA ALA A 10 0.26 18.68 -3.99
C ALA A 10 0.73 18.47 -5.44
N ASN A 11 1.95 18.89 -5.76
CA ASN A 11 2.57 18.75 -7.07
C ASN A 11 3.62 17.62 -7.13
N TYR A 12 3.74 16.86 -6.06
CA TYR A 12 4.72 15.76 -6.00
C TYR A 12 4.46 14.73 -7.09
N ARG A 13 5.54 14.24 -7.71
CA ARG A 13 5.49 13.12 -8.66
C ARG A 13 6.54 12.10 -8.26
N PRO A 14 6.18 10.81 -8.16
CA PRO A 14 7.12 9.78 -7.72
C PRO A 14 8.22 9.54 -8.75
N THR A 15 9.41 9.19 -8.27
CA THR A 15 10.55 8.77 -9.08
C THR A 15 10.55 7.26 -9.31
N HIS A 16 9.92 6.50 -8.43
CA HIS A 16 9.73 5.06 -8.55
C HIS A 16 8.29 4.72 -8.98
N LYS A 17 8.07 3.50 -9.42
CA LYS A 17 6.72 2.97 -9.66
C LYS A 17 6.06 2.69 -8.33
N VAL A 18 5.11 3.53 -7.92
CA VAL A 18 4.41 3.43 -6.65
C VAL A 18 3.03 2.80 -6.87
N ARG A 19 2.71 1.84 -6.04
CA ARG A 19 1.43 1.12 -6.09
C ARG A 19 0.74 1.14 -4.72
N PHE A 20 -0.56 1.37 -4.74
CA PHE A 20 -1.42 1.40 -3.54
C PHE A 20 -2.58 0.42 -3.66
N VAL A 21 -2.95 -0.16 -2.53
CA VAL A 21 -4.29 -0.72 -2.32
C VAL A 21 -5.13 0.32 -1.59
N THR A 22 -6.35 0.55 -2.05
CA THR A 22 -7.32 1.43 -1.40
C THR A 22 -8.60 0.69 -1.09
N ALA A 23 -9.19 0.95 0.07
CA ALA A 23 -10.45 0.34 0.50
C ALA A 23 -11.14 1.18 1.58
N ALA A 24 -12.42 0.90 1.80
CA ALA A 24 -13.12 1.27 3.03
C ALA A 24 -13.17 0.06 3.97
N SER A 25 -13.06 0.33 5.28
CA SER A 25 -12.97 -0.70 6.31
C SER A 25 -14.23 -1.57 6.42
N LEU A 26 -14.10 -2.69 7.13
CA LEU A 26 -15.18 -3.63 7.37
C LEU A 26 -16.40 -2.92 7.99
N PHE A 27 -17.58 -3.22 7.49
CA PHE A 27 -18.88 -2.61 7.83
C PHE A 27 -19.03 -1.14 7.44
N ASP A 28 -18.05 -0.58 6.75
CA ASP A 28 -18.13 0.80 6.26
C ASP A 28 -18.58 0.82 4.80
N GLY A 29 -19.72 1.45 4.53
CA GLY A 29 -20.26 1.66 3.21
C GLY A 29 -19.97 3.04 2.63
N HIS A 30 -19.20 3.87 3.32
CA HIS A 30 -18.84 5.22 2.90
C HIS A 30 -17.68 5.19 1.92
N ASP A 31 -17.94 5.00 0.65
CA ASP A 31 -16.90 4.84 -0.36
C ASP A 31 -16.58 6.12 -1.17
N ALA A 32 -17.38 7.17 -1.02
CA ALA A 32 -17.22 8.40 -1.81
C ALA A 32 -15.84 9.05 -1.57
N ALA A 33 -15.42 9.18 -0.33
CA ALA A 33 -14.14 9.80 0.01
C ALA A 33 -12.95 9.01 -0.55
N ILE A 34 -12.94 7.70 -0.36
CA ILE A 34 -11.84 6.86 -0.86
C ILE A 34 -11.81 6.81 -2.39
N ASN A 35 -12.95 6.91 -3.05
CA ASN A 35 -13.04 7.01 -4.51
C ASN A 35 -12.41 8.29 -5.04
N ILE A 36 -12.58 9.40 -4.35
CA ILE A 36 -11.94 10.67 -4.72
C ILE A 36 -10.42 10.57 -4.51
N MET A 37 -10.00 10.05 -3.36
CA MET A 37 -8.58 9.88 -3.01
C MET A 37 -7.84 9.00 -4.01
N ARG A 38 -8.42 7.87 -4.41
CA ARG A 38 -7.79 6.98 -5.40
C ARG A 38 -7.59 7.65 -6.76
N ARG A 39 -8.52 8.51 -7.18
CA ARG A 39 -8.38 9.26 -8.43
C ARG A 39 -7.23 10.26 -8.35
N ILE A 40 -7.06 10.92 -7.21
CA ILE A 40 -5.94 11.85 -6.99
C ILE A 40 -4.62 11.08 -6.97
N LEU A 41 -4.56 9.93 -6.29
CA LEU A 41 -3.39 9.03 -6.32
C LEU A 41 -3.00 8.67 -7.74
N GLN A 42 -3.96 8.25 -8.56
CA GLN A 42 -3.74 7.92 -9.97
C GLN A 42 -3.24 9.13 -10.76
N GLY A 43 -3.84 10.29 -10.54
CA GLY A 43 -3.43 11.55 -11.18
C GLY A 43 -2.00 11.99 -10.81
N MET A 44 -1.48 11.58 -9.66
CA MET A 44 -0.10 11.81 -9.23
C MET A 44 0.90 10.79 -9.77
N GLY A 45 0.44 9.78 -10.49
CA GLY A 45 1.30 8.75 -11.09
C GLY A 45 1.38 7.44 -10.32
N ALA A 46 0.60 7.26 -9.25
CA ALA A 46 0.51 5.98 -8.55
C ALA A 46 -0.45 5.02 -9.27
N GLU A 47 -0.10 3.74 -9.29
CA GLU A 47 -1.03 2.67 -9.63
C GLU A 47 -1.88 2.35 -8.41
N VAL A 48 -3.18 2.17 -8.61
CA VAL A 48 -4.12 1.90 -7.51
C VAL A 48 -4.95 0.67 -7.79
N ILE A 49 -4.92 -0.26 -6.83
CA ILE A 49 -5.82 -1.41 -6.77
C ILE A 49 -6.92 -1.06 -5.76
N HIS A 50 -8.10 -0.74 -6.27
CA HIS A 50 -9.22 -0.33 -5.42
C HIS A 50 -10.13 -1.50 -5.13
N LEU A 51 -10.24 -1.87 -3.85
CA LEU A 51 -11.05 -3.01 -3.42
C LEU A 51 -12.52 -2.66 -3.13
N GLY A 52 -12.82 -1.37 -3.03
CA GLY A 52 -14.18 -0.92 -2.69
C GLY A 52 -14.43 -0.84 -1.20
N HIS A 53 -15.69 -0.93 -0.82
CA HIS A 53 -16.14 -0.79 0.56
C HIS A 53 -16.29 -2.14 1.27
N ASN A 54 -16.46 -2.10 2.59
CA ASN A 54 -16.73 -3.28 3.44
C ASN A 54 -15.66 -4.36 3.30
N ARG A 55 -14.38 -3.97 3.49
CA ARG A 55 -13.24 -4.89 3.35
C ARG A 55 -12.62 -5.24 4.70
N SER A 56 -12.41 -6.53 4.90
CA SER A 56 -11.69 -7.05 6.06
C SER A 56 -10.20 -6.73 5.97
N VAL A 57 -9.52 -6.77 7.11
CA VAL A 57 -8.06 -6.64 7.15
C VAL A 57 -7.39 -7.72 6.32
N ASP A 58 -7.86 -8.97 6.42
CA ASP A 58 -7.29 -10.09 5.67
C ASP A 58 -7.38 -9.89 4.16
N GLU A 59 -8.53 -9.43 3.65
CA GLU A 59 -8.72 -9.12 2.24
C GLU A 59 -7.75 -8.04 1.76
N VAL A 60 -7.61 -6.96 2.53
CA VAL A 60 -6.73 -5.83 2.20
C VAL A 60 -5.27 -6.26 2.21
N VAL A 61 -4.83 -6.95 3.26
CA VAL A 61 -3.43 -7.40 3.39
C VAL A 61 -3.09 -8.43 2.32
N THR A 62 -3.97 -9.37 2.03
CA THR A 62 -3.77 -10.36 0.97
C THR A 62 -3.57 -9.68 -0.39
N ALA A 63 -4.44 -8.73 -0.74
CA ALA A 63 -4.29 -7.97 -1.98
C ALA A 63 -2.98 -7.18 -2.01
N ALA A 64 -2.63 -6.51 -0.92
CA ALA A 64 -1.41 -5.72 -0.82
C ALA A 64 -0.14 -6.56 -1.03
N LEU A 65 -0.11 -7.75 -0.47
CA LEU A 65 1.02 -8.67 -0.61
C LEU A 65 1.11 -9.27 -2.02
N GLN A 66 -0.03 -9.65 -2.61
CA GLN A 66 -0.09 -10.22 -3.96
C GLN A 66 0.24 -9.19 -5.05
N GLU A 67 -0.12 -7.95 -4.84
CA GLU A 67 0.14 -6.85 -5.78
C GLU A 67 1.48 -6.15 -5.51
N ASP A 68 2.17 -6.54 -4.45
CA ASP A 68 3.46 -5.96 -4.03
C ASP A 68 3.43 -4.43 -3.95
N VAL A 69 2.49 -3.91 -3.18
CA VAL A 69 2.29 -2.46 -3.03
C VAL A 69 3.28 -1.85 -2.05
N GLN A 70 3.54 -0.54 -2.17
CA GLN A 70 4.27 0.23 -1.18
C GLN A 70 3.35 0.80 -0.10
N GLY A 71 2.08 1.01 -0.41
CA GLY A 71 1.13 1.63 0.52
C GLY A 71 -0.26 1.05 0.47
N ILE A 72 -0.95 1.21 1.59
CA ILE A 72 -2.37 0.89 1.78
C ILE A 72 -3.04 2.16 2.30
N ALA A 73 -4.15 2.55 1.70
CA ALA A 73 -4.95 3.70 2.15
C ALA A 73 -6.38 3.25 2.48
N ILE A 74 -6.78 3.42 3.72
CA ILE A 74 -8.07 2.99 4.24
C ILE A 74 -8.90 4.19 4.73
N SER A 75 -10.14 4.30 4.25
CA SER A 75 -11.13 5.15 4.89
C SER A 75 -11.91 4.35 5.94
N SER A 76 -12.14 4.94 7.12
CA SER A 76 -12.88 4.30 8.20
C SER A 76 -13.75 5.32 8.93
N TYR A 77 -15.02 5.36 8.57
CA TYR A 77 -16.04 6.23 9.19
C TYR A 77 -16.91 5.48 10.20
N GLN A 78 -16.63 4.21 10.44
CA GLN A 78 -17.33 3.35 11.41
C GLN A 78 -16.44 3.06 12.62
N GLY A 79 -17.02 2.59 13.72
CA GLY A 79 -16.28 2.17 14.88
C GLY A 79 -15.39 0.94 14.62
N GLY A 80 -14.53 0.61 15.60
CA GLY A 80 -13.61 -0.54 15.50
C GLY A 80 -12.34 -0.25 14.72
N HIS A 81 -12.06 1.01 14.40
CA HIS A 81 -10.90 1.41 13.61
C HIS A 81 -9.56 1.16 14.33
N VAL A 82 -9.50 1.30 15.65
CA VAL A 82 -8.24 1.06 16.40
C VAL A 82 -7.81 -0.40 16.23
N GLU A 83 -8.71 -1.34 16.48
CA GLU A 83 -8.46 -2.77 16.32
C GLU A 83 -8.18 -3.13 14.86
N TYR A 84 -8.91 -2.54 13.93
CA TYR A 84 -8.74 -2.76 12.50
C TYR A 84 -7.34 -2.41 12.02
N PHE A 85 -6.86 -1.21 12.33
CA PHE A 85 -5.54 -0.77 11.91
C PHE A 85 -4.40 -1.50 12.64
N LYS A 86 -4.55 -1.78 13.94
CA LYS A 86 -3.55 -2.55 14.68
C LYS A 86 -3.41 -3.97 14.12
N TYR A 87 -4.52 -4.63 13.86
CA TYR A 87 -4.51 -5.95 13.26
C TYR A 87 -3.88 -5.93 11.87
N MET A 88 -4.14 -4.91 11.07
CA MET A 88 -3.50 -4.74 9.76
C MET A 88 -1.98 -4.64 9.86
N VAL A 89 -1.47 -3.82 10.77
CA VAL A 89 -0.02 -3.70 11.02
C VAL A 89 0.58 -5.04 11.44
N ASP A 90 -0.07 -5.73 12.36
CA ASP A 90 0.40 -7.04 12.85
C ASP A 90 0.40 -8.09 11.74
N LEU A 91 -0.66 -8.15 10.96
CA LEU A 91 -0.79 -9.12 9.88
C LEU A 91 0.23 -8.87 8.76
N LEU A 92 0.48 -7.62 8.39
CA LEU A 92 1.54 -7.26 7.45
C LEU A 92 2.91 -7.74 7.94
N LYS A 93 3.24 -7.49 9.21
CA LYS A 93 4.50 -7.95 9.80
C LYS A 93 4.63 -9.47 9.77
N SER A 94 3.57 -10.19 10.15
CA SER A 94 3.59 -11.66 10.21
C SER A 94 3.66 -12.32 8.84
N ARG A 95 3.20 -11.63 7.78
CA ARG A 95 3.14 -12.16 6.42
C ARG A 95 4.20 -11.59 5.47
N GLY A 96 5.26 -10.95 6.00
CA GLY A 96 6.39 -10.46 5.21
C GLY A 96 6.16 -9.13 4.49
N GLY A 97 5.20 -8.32 4.95
CA GLY A 97 4.88 -7.01 4.40
C GLY A 97 5.17 -5.84 5.35
N ALA A 98 6.12 -5.98 6.27
CA ALA A 98 6.41 -4.95 7.27
C ALA A 98 6.83 -3.59 6.68
N HIS A 99 7.36 -3.55 5.48
CA HIS A 99 7.73 -2.33 4.77
C HIS A 99 6.55 -1.61 4.12
N ILE A 100 5.40 -2.26 3.99
CA ILE A 100 4.20 -1.66 3.41
C ILE A 100 3.65 -0.63 4.40
N GLN A 101 3.49 0.60 3.93
CA GLN A 101 3.01 1.69 4.78
C GLN A 101 1.48 1.75 4.79
N VAL A 102 0.92 1.98 5.97
CA VAL A 102 -0.54 2.05 6.18
C VAL A 102 -0.93 3.48 6.47
N PHE A 103 -1.90 3.97 5.71
CA PHE A 103 -2.49 5.30 5.85
C PHE A 103 -3.99 5.17 6.08
N GLY A 104 -4.54 6.07 6.85
CA GLY A 104 -5.96 6.08 7.11
C GLY A 104 -6.54 7.46 7.32
N GLY A 105 -7.85 7.50 7.29
CA GLY A 105 -8.64 8.66 7.61
C GLY A 105 -10.10 8.26 7.81
N GLY A 106 -10.86 9.09 8.50
CA GLY A 106 -12.25 8.78 8.81
C GLY A 106 -13.03 10.01 9.26
N GLY A 107 -12.72 11.16 8.69
CA GLY A 107 -13.31 12.42 9.16
C GLY A 107 -12.99 12.61 10.64
N GLY A 108 -13.97 13.00 11.44
CA GLY A 108 -13.79 13.17 12.88
C GLY A 108 -14.01 11.91 13.72
N VAL A 109 -14.24 10.75 13.11
CA VAL A 109 -14.53 9.51 13.83
C VAL A 109 -13.30 8.98 14.57
N ILE A 110 -12.13 9.11 13.96
CA ILE A 110 -10.86 8.75 14.61
C ILE A 110 -10.36 9.98 15.37
N VAL A 111 -10.47 9.93 16.68
CA VAL A 111 -10.16 11.09 17.55
C VAL A 111 -8.65 11.21 17.78
N PRO A 112 -8.13 12.43 18.13
CA PRO A 112 -6.70 12.67 18.27
C PRO A 112 -5.92 11.67 19.14
N PRO A 113 -6.41 11.24 20.34
CA PRO A 113 -5.71 10.21 21.11
C PRO A 113 -5.54 8.89 20.37
N GLU A 114 -6.55 8.48 19.61
CA GLU A 114 -6.51 7.25 18.79
C GLU A 114 -5.54 7.38 17.61
N ILE A 115 -5.48 8.57 16.99
CA ILE A 115 -4.51 8.86 15.93
C ILE A 115 -3.09 8.66 16.46
N ARG A 116 -2.78 9.22 17.63
CA ARG A 116 -1.46 9.07 18.27
C ARG A 116 -1.17 7.60 18.59
N GLU A 117 -2.13 6.90 19.16
CA GLU A 117 -2.01 5.48 19.49
C GLU A 117 -1.70 4.64 18.25
N LEU A 118 -2.41 4.86 17.15
CA LEU A 118 -2.23 4.12 15.90
C LEU A 118 -0.89 4.44 15.24
N GLN A 119 -0.48 5.69 15.21
CA GLN A 119 0.82 6.08 14.66
C GLN A 119 1.99 5.54 15.49
N ASP A 120 1.87 5.55 16.81
CA ASP A 120 2.86 4.93 17.71
C ASP A 120 2.92 3.40 17.52
N TYR A 121 1.81 2.77 17.18
CA TYR A 121 1.73 1.33 16.94
C TYR A 121 2.37 0.89 15.63
N GLY A 122 2.46 1.79 14.64
CA GLY A 122 3.09 1.48 13.37
C GLY A 122 2.29 1.87 12.13
N VAL A 123 1.14 2.52 12.30
CA VAL A 123 0.44 3.16 11.18
C VAL A 123 1.24 4.38 10.76
N SER A 124 1.51 4.53 9.45
CA SER A 124 2.36 5.62 8.95
C SER A 124 1.74 6.98 9.18
N ARG A 125 0.46 7.12 8.91
CA ARG A 125 -0.27 8.36 9.15
C ARG A 125 -1.79 8.11 9.17
N ILE A 126 -2.47 8.75 10.12
CA ILE A 126 -3.92 8.94 10.10
C ILE A 126 -4.19 10.43 9.88
N TYR A 127 -4.92 10.76 8.84
CA TYR A 127 -5.27 12.14 8.50
C TYR A 127 -6.56 12.57 9.20
N SER A 128 -6.47 13.65 9.97
CA SER A 128 -7.62 14.28 10.61
C SER A 128 -8.28 15.32 9.70
N PRO A 129 -9.50 15.79 10.02
CA PRO A 129 -10.09 16.91 9.30
C PRO A 129 -9.22 18.19 9.32
N GLU A 130 -8.51 18.42 10.41
CA GLU A 130 -7.58 19.55 10.56
C GLU A 130 -6.40 19.42 9.58
N ASP A 131 -5.88 18.21 9.40
CA ASP A 131 -4.85 17.95 8.40
C ASP A 131 -5.37 18.29 6.98
N GLY A 132 -6.61 17.91 6.69
CA GLY A 132 -7.25 18.24 5.42
C GLY A 132 -7.39 19.74 5.18
N GLN A 133 -7.75 20.50 6.21
CA GLN A 133 -7.83 21.95 6.12
C GLN A 133 -6.46 22.60 5.95
N ARG A 134 -5.45 22.10 6.65
CA ARG A 134 -4.09 22.63 6.65
C ARG A 134 -3.33 22.32 5.37
N MET A 135 -3.39 21.10 4.92
CA MET A 135 -2.61 20.56 3.78
C MET A 135 -3.35 20.63 2.45
N GLY A 136 -4.66 20.64 2.50
CA GLY A 136 -5.49 20.33 1.33
C GLY A 136 -5.47 18.84 0.97
N LEU A 137 -6.46 18.40 0.24
CA LEU A 137 -6.58 16.99 -0.13
C LEU A 137 -5.40 16.53 -1.02
N ALA A 138 -5.05 17.33 -2.02
CA ALA A 138 -3.91 17.02 -2.88
C ALA A 138 -2.57 17.00 -2.12
N GLY A 139 -2.40 17.86 -1.11
CA GLY A 139 -1.22 17.85 -0.24
C GLY A 139 -1.10 16.60 0.61
N MET A 140 -2.21 16.15 1.19
CA MET A 140 -2.26 14.88 1.94
C MET A 140 -1.88 13.69 1.04
N ILE A 141 -2.49 13.59 -0.12
CA ILE A 141 -2.22 12.50 -1.06
C ILE A 141 -0.76 12.56 -1.55
N GLY A 142 -0.24 13.74 -1.83
CA GLY A 142 1.17 13.93 -2.20
C GLY A 142 2.12 13.47 -1.11
N GLU A 143 1.81 13.71 0.16
CA GLU A 143 2.59 13.18 1.29
C GLU A 143 2.59 11.66 1.32
N MET A 144 1.44 11.03 1.09
CA MET A 144 1.34 9.57 1.00
C MET A 144 2.22 9.01 -0.12
N VAL A 145 2.15 9.58 -1.30
CA VAL A 145 2.96 9.16 -2.46
C VAL A 145 4.45 9.34 -2.15
N MET A 146 4.84 10.48 -1.59
CA MET A 146 6.23 10.77 -1.21
C MET A 146 6.77 9.74 -0.20
N ARG A 147 6.00 9.40 0.82
CA ARG A 147 6.39 8.41 1.83
C ARG A 147 6.54 7.00 1.26
N CYS A 148 5.82 6.68 0.19
CA CYS A 148 5.86 5.39 -0.49
C CYS A 148 6.80 5.34 -1.69
N ASP A 149 7.41 6.47 -2.07
CA ASP A 149 8.30 6.58 -3.22
C ASP A 149 9.66 5.98 -2.93
N GLN A 150 9.71 4.66 -2.86
CA GLN A 150 10.89 3.89 -2.53
C GLN A 150 11.07 2.74 -3.52
N ASP A 151 12.33 2.38 -3.75
CA ASP A 151 12.69 1.19 -4.51
C ASP A 151 12.51 -0.05 -3.63
N ILE A 152 11.55 -0.89 -3.98
CA ILE A 152 11.28 -2.15 -3.28
C ILE A 152 11.82 -3.37 -4.01
N THR A 153 12.57 -3.20 -5.09
CA THR A 153 13.12 -4.31 -5.88
C THR A 153 14.17 -5.14 -5.11
N SER A 154 14.75 -4.58 -4.06
CA SER A 154 15.67 -5.31 -3.17
C SER A 154 15.02 -6.45 -2.39
N TYR A 155 13.70 -6.47 -2.26
CA TYR A 155 12.96 -7.56 -1.63
C TYR A 155 12.70 -8.74 -2.56
N ALA A 156 13.01 -8.60 -3.85
CA ALA A 156 12.78 -9.66 -4.84
C ALA A 156 13.66 -10.90 -4.55
N PRO A 157 13.14 -12.10 -4.82
CA PRO A 157 13.90 -13.33 -4.63
C PRO A 157 15.05 -13.42 -5.63
N THR A 158 16.12 -14.14 -5.23
CA THR A 158 17.27 -14.47 -6.09
C THR A 158 17.36 -15.96 -6.38
N GLU A 159 16.53 -16.77 -5.72
CA GLU A 159 16.54 -18.22 -5.83
C GLU A 159 15.24 -18.76 -6.44
N LEU A 160 15.37 -19.70 -7.38
CA LEU A 160 14.23 -20.32 -8.06
C LEU A 160 13.27 -21.00 -7.08
N ALA A 161 13.80 -21.60 -6.02
CA ALA A 161 13.01 -22.29 -5.00
C ALA A 161 11.97 -21.38 -4.34
N ALA A 162 12.25 -20.07 -4.24
CA ALA A 162 11.35 -19.11 -3.62
C ALA A 162 10.01 -18.95 -4.37
N ILE A 163 10.00 -19.17 -5.69
CA ILE A 163 8.81 -19.03 -6.54
C ILE A 163 8.24 -20.38 -6.99
N GLN A 164 8.87 -21.48 -6.61
CA GLN A 164 8.37 -22.82 -6.86
C GLN A 164 7.46 -23.28 -5.73
N GLY A 165 6.46 -24.05 -6.07
CA GLY A 165 5.50 -24.57 -5.11
C GLY A 165 4.20 -23.77 -5.07
N HIS A 166 3.41 -24.07 -4.07
CA HIS A 166 2.07 -23.52 -3.88
C HIS A 166 1.95 -22.92 -2.49
N GLY A 167 1.29 -21.79 -2.37
CA GLY A 167 1.04 -21.14 -1.10
C GLY A 167 1.48 -19.67 -1.08
N GLU A 168 1.15 -18.99 0.00
CA GLU A 168 1.29 -17.54 0.11
C GLU A 168 2.73 -17.05 -0.06
N MET A 169 3.71 -17.75 0.52
CA MET A 169 5.11 -17.31 0.44
C MET A 169 5.65 -17.39 -0.99
N ALA A 170 5.30 -18.43 -1.73
CA ALA A 170 5.69 -18.57 -3.14
C ALA A 170 5.02 -17.49 -4.00
N TRP A 171 3.74 -17.23 -3.77
CA TRP A 171 3.00 -16.17 -4.46
C TRP A 171 3.53 -14.79 -4.14
N ARG A 172 3.87 -14.53 -2.88
CA ARG A 172 4.53 -13.28 -2.46
C ARG A 172 5.86 -13.08 -3.17
N SER A 173 6.70 -14.11 -3.19
CA SER A 173 7.99 -14.08 -3.88
C SER A 173 7.83 -13.85 -5.37
N LEU A 174 6.83 -14.48 -5.98
CA LEU A 174 6.51 -14.26 -7.40
C LEU A 174 6.09 -12.81 -7.67
N ALA A 175 5.24 -12.24 -6.83
CA ALA A 175 4.83 -10.83 -6.94
C ALA A 175 6.05 -9.90 -6.86
N GLN A 176 6.95 -10.14 -5.93
CA GLN A 176 8.19 -9.37 -5.76
C GLN A 176 9.13 -9.53 -6.97
N LEU A 177 9.19 -10.72 -7.57
CA LEU A 177 9.95 -10.94 -8.80
C LEU A 177 9.34 -10.16 -9.97
N ILE A 178 8.01 -10.14 -10.10
CA ILE A 178 7.32 -9.37 -11.13
C ILE A 178 7.62 -7.88 -10.97
N THR A 179 7.59 -7.34 -9.75
CA THR A 179 7.99 -5.96 -9.46
C THR A 179 9.42 -5.68 -9.93
N ALA A 180 10.34 -6.60 -9.65
CA ALA A 180 11.74 -6.45 -10.09
C ALA A 180 11.86 -6.47 -11.61
N LEU A 181 11.12 -7.33 -12.30
CA LEU A 181 11.06 -7.37 -13.77
C LEU A 181 10.52 -6.06 -14.37
N GLU A 182 9.45 -5.52 -13.80
CA GLU A 182 8.87 -4.24 -14.23
C GLU A 182 9.85 -3.06 -14.11
N ASN A 183 10.79 -3.16 -13.17
CA ASN A 183 11.82 -2.15 -12.90
C ASN A 183 13.19 -2.50 -13.50
N GLU A 184 13.27 -3.55 -14.31
CA GLU A 184 14.52 -4.01 -14.92
C GLU A 184 15.61 -4.36 -13.89
N ARG A 185 15.19 -4.87 -12.73
CA ARG A 185 16.04 -5.21 -11.57
C ARG A 185 15.99 -6.68 -11.16
N ALA A 186 15.42 -7.55 -12.00
CA ALA A 186 15.39 -8.98 -11.72
C ALA A 186 16.80 -9.58 -11.74
N ASP A 187 17.06 -10.52 -10.82
CA ASP A 187 18.34 -11.23 -10.76
C ASP A 187 18.57 -12.07 -12.01
N ASP A 188 19.71 -11.88 -12.68
CA ASP A 188 20.01 -12.53 -13.97
C ASP A 188 20.13 -14.05 -13.85
N LYS A 189 20.73 -14.53 -12.75
CA LYS A 189 20.86 -15.98 -12.51
C LYS A 189 19.50 -16.61 -12.28
N LEU A 190 18.64 -15.95 -11.52
CA LEU A 190 17.26 -16.39 -11.31
C LEU A 190 16.51 -16.44 -12.63
N MET A 191 16.60 -15.41 -13.46
CA MET A 191 15.90 -15.37 -14.75
C MET A 191 16.39 -16.47 -15.70
N THR A 192 17.67 -16.77 -15.71
CA THR A 192 18.24 -17.88 -16.44
C THR A 192 17.65 -19.22 -15.94
N ALA A 193 17.55 -19.41 -14.63
CA ALA A 193 16.97 -20.61 -14.03
C ALA A 193 15.48 -20.73 -14.34
N VAL A 194 14.73 -19.64 -14.34
CA VAL A 194 13.30 -19.60 -14.71
C VAL A 194 13.10 -20.05 -16.16
N LYS A 195 13.87 -19.48 -17.08
CA LYS A 195 13.81 -19.86 -18.52
C LYS A 195 14.12 -21.33 -18.73
N LYS A 196 15.15 -21.84 -18.07
CA LYS A 196 15.52 -23.27 -18.14
C LYS A 196 14.42 -24.17 -17.59
N SER A 197 13.85 -23.81 -16.45
CA SER A 197 12.73 -24.55 -15.83
C SER A 197 11.49 -24.55 -16.73
N ALA A 198 11.15 -23.42 -17.33
CA ALA A 198 10.03 -23.31 -18.26
C ALA A 198 10.23 -24.17 -19.51
N ALA A 199 11.44 -24.18 -20.09
CA ALA A 199 11.76 -24.99 -21.27
C ALA A 199 11.71 -26.51 -21.00
N ALA A 200 11.96 -26.93 -19.76
CA ALA A 200 11.89 -28.33 -19.33
C ALA A 200 10.46 -28.82 -19.10
N ARG A 201 9.47 -27.93 -18.96
CA ARG A 201 8.06 -28.29 -18.83
C ARG A 201 7.53 -28.68 -20.20
N LYS A 202 7.17 -29.93 -20.36
CA LYS A 202 6.41 -30.35 -21.54
C LYS A 202 5.01 -29.78 -21.46
N VAL A 203 4.65 -28.97 -22.42
CA VAL A 203 3.28 -28.46 -22.60
C VAL A 203 2.39 -29.62 -23.05
#